data_c998d696b0ac7086a59fb4cf4ef78636
#
_entry.id   c998d696b0ac7086a59fb4cf4ef78636
#
_cell.length_a   1.000
_cell.length_b   1.000
_cell.length_c   1.000
_cell.angle_alpha   90.00
_cell.angle_beta   90.00
_cell.angle_gamma   90.00
#
_symmetry.space_group_name_H-M   'P 1'
#
loop_
_entity.id
_entity.type
_entity.pdbx_description
1 polymer ?
#
loop_
_entity_poly.entity_id
_entity_poly.type
_entity_poly.pdbx_seq_one_letter_code
_entity_poly.pdbx_strand_id
1 'polypeptide(L)'
;MLDQVELRPDYPLITRRLRLRPLSAADTEDLVAYRSLEDVCRYVPFEPMDAAAVAEKLDSGWSRQAITAEGEAVTLGVELAETGRLIGDVMLFFTSAEHRGGEIGWVLHPGYSRHGYATEASHAVLHLAFDQLGLHRVIARVDARNDASMRLGERLGMRREAHLVSNEWFKGAWSDEVDLALLDSEWAAQHAEGQRPCSWPLASPSLAMPR
;
A
#
# COMPACT_ATOMS: atom_id res chain seq x y z
N MET A 1 23.00 -15.16 6.77
CA MET A 1 22.02 -15.92 5.99
C MET A 1 20.69 -15.32 6.39
N LEU A 2 20.09 -14.45 5.55
CA LEU A 2 18.75 -13.96 5.81
C LEU A 2 17.82 -15.14 5.54
N ASP A 3 17.27 -15.72 6.62
CA ASP A 3 16.20 -16.71 6.52
C ASP A 3 15.07 -16.11 5.68
N GLN A 4 14.40 -16.95 4.93
CA GLN A 4 13.37 -16.62 3.93
C GLN A 4 12.47 -15.47 4.40
N VAL A 5 12.61 -14.32 3.73
CA VAL A 5 11.71 -13.17 3.95
C VAL A 5 10.36 -13.58 3.38
N GLU A 6 9.39 -13.84 4.25
CA GLU A 6 8.06 -14.29 3.87
C GLU A 6 7.00 -13.50 4.64
N LEU A 7 6.05 -12.93 3.90
CA LEU A 7 4.86 -12.28 4.45
C LEU A 7 3.62 -13.06 4.05
N ARG A 8 2.93 -13.66 5.03
CA ARG A 8 1.63 -14.33 4.87
C ARG A 8 0.66 -13.81 5.93
N PRO A 9 0.04 -12.66 5.71
CA PRO A 9 -0.89 -12.11 6.67
C PRO A 9 -2.15 -12.96 6.83
N ASP A 10 -2.73 -12.94 8.03
CA ASP A 10 -4.08 -13.44 8.24
C ASP A 10 -5.09 -12.40 7.76
N TYR A 11 -5.80 -12.70 6.68
CA TYR A 11 -6.80 -11.80 6.10
C TYR A 11 -8.21 -12.08 6.61
N PRO A 12 -9.09 -11.05 6.70
CA PRO A 12 -8.83 -9.64 6.41
C PRO A 12 -8.08 -8.93 7.55
N LEU A 13 -7.23 -7.95 7.19
CA LEU A 13 -6.69 -7.03 8.18
C LEU A 13 -7.81 -6.09 8.62
N ILE A 14 -8.12 -6.08 9.90
CA ILE A 14 -9.22 -5.28 10.45
C ILE A 14 -8.66 -4.01 11.06
N THR A 15 -9.14 -2.87 10.62
CA THR A 15 -8.89 -1.57 11.25
C THR A 15 -10.17 -1.03 11.89
N ARG A 16 -10.17 0.24 12.33
CA ARG A 16 -11.35 0.83 12.96
C ARG A 16 -12.57 0.90 12.02
N ARG A 17 -12.34 1.17 10.72
CA ARG A 17 -13.41 1.42 9.74
C ARG A 17 -13.29 0.58 8.49
N LEU A 18 -12.16 -0.15 8.32
CA LEU A 18 -11.82 -0.81 7.08
C LEU A 18 -11.51 -2.29 7.31
N ARG A 19 -11.67 -3.06 6.25
CA ARG A 19 -11.14 -4.41 6.08
C ARG A 19 -10.21 -4.40 4.86
N LEU A 20 -8.96 -4.79 5.05
CA LEU A 20 -8.03 -4.93 3.93
C LEU A 20 -7.87 -6.41 3.64
N ARG A 21 -8.07 -6.79 2.40
CA ARG A 21 -8.01 -8.18 1.94
C ARG A 21 -7.46 -8.27 0.52
N PRO A 22 -6.95 -9.44 0.10
CA PRO A 22 -6.60 -9.66 -1.29
C PRO A 22 -7.79 -9.36 -2.21
N LEU A 23 -7.48 -8.82 -3.39
CA LEU A 23 -8.45 -8.57 -4.44
C LEU A 23 -8.86 -9.89 -5.12
N SER A 24 -10.06 -9.92 -5.69
CA SER A 24 -10.61 -11.06 -6.39
C SER A 24 -11.45 -10.62 -7.60
N ALA A 25 -11.87 -11.57 -8.43
CA ALA A 25 -12.76 -11.28 -9.55
C ALA A 25 -14.12 -10.68 -9.13
N ALA A 26 -14.56 -10.92 -7.90
CA ALA A 26 -15.79 -10.33 -7.36
C ALA A 26 -15.67 -8.80 -7.18
N ASP A 27 -14.47 -8.26 -7.13
CA ASP A 27 -14.20 -6.83 -6.94
C ASP A 27 -14.16 -6.03 -8.24
N THR A 28 -14.34 -6.69 -9.40
CA THR A 28 -14.17 -6.07 -10.72
C THR A 28 -15.04 -4.83 -10.90
N GLU A 29 -16.30 -4.85 -10.48
CA GLU A 29 -17.22 -3.72 -10.63
C GLU A 29 -16.74 -2.50 -9.82
N ASP A 30 -16.40 -2.70 -8.55
CA ASP A 30 -15.89 -1.64 -7.68
C ASP A 30 -14.51 -1.13 -8.14
N LEU A 31 -13.62 -2.01 -8.62
CA LEU A 31 -12.33 -1.62 -9.20
C LEU A 31 -12.52 -0.75 -10.43
N VAL A 32 -13.38 -1.13 -11.37
CA VAL A 32 -13.70 -0.34 -12.57
C VAL A 32 -14.29 1.01 -12.18
N ALA A 33 -15.14 1.08 -11.14
CA ALA A 33 -15.80 2.31 -10.72
C ALA A 33 -14.81 3.46 -10.40
N TYR A 34 -13.57 3.16 -9.98
CA TYR A 34 -12.57 4.21 -9.78
C TYR A 34 -11.36 4.11 -10.70
N ARG A 35 -10.99 2.91 -11.16
CA ARG A 35 -9.84 2.71 -12.05
C ARG A 35 -10.11 3.14 -13.50
N SER A 36 -11.38 3.35 -13.90
CA SER A 36 -11.75 3.91 -15.19
C SER A 36 -11.72 5.44 -15.23
N LEU A 37 -11.57 6.11 -14.08
CA LEU A 37 -11.63 7.56 -14.00
C LEU A 37 -10.29 8.20 -14.40
N GLU A 38 -10.31 9.09 -15.38
CA GLU A 38 -9.11 9.82 -15.84
C GLU A 38 -8.42 10.58 -14.69
N ASP A 39 -9.20 11.20 -13.79
CA ASP A 39 -8.66 11.93 -12.64
C ASP A 39 -7.92 11.03 -11.65
N VAL A 40 -8.36 9.78 -11.48
CA VAL A 40 -7.67 8.77 -10.66
C VAL A 40 -6.38 8.32 -11.33
N CYS A 41 -6.44 8.13 -12.65
CA CYS A 41 -5.30 7.67 -13.43
C CYS A 41 -4.29 8.76 -13.77
N ARG A 42 -4.61 10.03 -13.50
CA ARG A 42 -3.81 11.20 -13.92
C ARG A 42 -2.34 11.13 -13.50
N TYR A 43 -2.06 10.61 -12.30
CA TYR A 43 -0.73 10.63 -11.67
C TYR A 43 -0.20 9.23 -11.34
N VAL A 44 -0.75 8.19 -11.95
CA VAL A 44 -0.33 6.81 -11.71
C VAL A 44 0.07 6.14 -13.03
N PRO A 45 1.00 5.16 -13.02
CA PRO A 45 1.61 4.60 -14.22
C PRO A 45 0.69 3.60 -14.96
N PHE A 46 -0.59 3.90 -15.04
CA PHE A 46 -1.56 3.13 -15.80
C PHE A 46 -2.65 4.01 -16.38
N GLU A 47 -3.22 3.57 -17.49
CA GLU A 47 -4.34 4.20 -18.16
C GLU A 47 -5.67 3.81 -17.48
N PRO A 48 -6.78 4.54 -17.74
CA PRO A 48 -8.10 4.11 -17.30
C PRO A 48 -8.39 2.68 -17.71
N MET A 49 -8.88 1.87 -16.76
CA MET A 49 -9.10 0.44 -16.92
C MET A 49 -10.58 0.12 -17.09
N ASP A 50 -10.88 -0.71 -18.07
CA ASP A 50 -12.15 -1.40 -18.18
C ASP A 50 -12.14 -2.75 -17.43
N ALA A 51 -13.23 -3.50 -17.50
CA ALA A 51 -13.33 -4.79 -16.81
C ALA A 51 -12.33 -5.84 -17.32
N ALA A 52 -11.96 -5.78 -18.61
CA ALA A 52 -11.00 -6.73 -19.18
C ALA A 52 -9.58 -6.43 -18.66
N ALA A 53 -9.19 -5.14 -18.62
CA ALA A 53 -7.91 -4.72 -18.07
C ALA A 53 -7.79 -5.01 -16.56
N VAL A 54 -8.88 -4.85 -15.81
CA VAL A 54 -8.92 -5.23 -14.38
C VAL A 54 -8.76 -6.73 -14.21
N ALA A 55 -9.44 -7.56 -15.01
CA ALA A 55 -9.29 -9.01 -14.96
C ALA A 55 -7.85 -9.45 -15.25
N GLU A 56 -7.21 -8.87 -16.27
CA GLU A 56 -5.80 -9.13 -16.58
C GLU A 56 -4.88 -8.80 -15.39
N LYS A 57 -5.12 -7.68 -14.69
CA LYS A 57 -4.34 -7.30 -13.51
C LYS A 57 -4.55 -8.28 -12.35
N LEU A 58 -5.78 -8.73 -12.12
CA LEU A 58 -6.07 -9.74 -11.09
C LEU A 58 -5.35 -11.06 -11.40
N ASP A 59 -5.35 -11.51 -12.64
CA ASP A 59 -4.67 -12.72 -13.09
C ASP A 59 -3.13 -12.57 -13.02
N SER A 60 -2.60 -11.37 -13.29
CA SER A 60 -1.17 -11.11 -13.31
C SER A 60 -0.54 -10.80 -11.95
N GLY A 61 -1.32 -10.76 -10.87
CA GLY A 61 -0.76 -10.64 -9.53
C GLY A 61 -1.51 -9.77 -8.52
N TRP A 62 -2.53 -9.00 -8.91
CA TRP A 62 -3.31 -8.22 -7.92
C TRP A 62 -4.09 -9.09 -6.93
N SER A 63 -4.35 -10.36 -7.26
CA SER A 63 -4.97 -11.35 -6.35
C SER A 63 -3.97 -12.06 -5.44
N ARG A 64 -2.67 -11.71 -5.48
CA ARG A 64 -1.63 -12.32 -4.67
C ARG A 64 -1.90 -12.10 -3.18
N GLN A 65 -1.70 -13.15 -2.37
CA GLN A 65 -1.98 -13.16 -0.94
C GLN A 65 -0.74 -13.13 -0.05
N ALA A 66 0.44 -13.28 -0.63
CA ALA A 66 1.70 -13.35 0.11
C ALA A 66 2.84 -12.72 -0.68
N ILE A 67 3.89 -12.32 0.02
CA ILE A 67 5.20 -12.01 -0.53
C ILE A 67 6.15 -13.10 -0.07
N THR A 68 6.78 -13.79 -1.01
CA THR A 68 7.70 -14.91 -0.75
C THR A 68 9.08 -14.69 -1.34
N ALA A 69 9.22 -13.66 -2.19
CA ALA A 69 10.48 -13.34 -2.84
C ALA A 69 10.57 -11.83 -3.17
N GLU A 70 11.80 -11.38 -3.36
CA GLU A 70 12.08 -10.06 -3.93
C GLU A 70 11.44 -9.93 -5.31
N GLY A 71 10.90 -8.74 -5.61
CA GLY A 71 10.16 -8.47 -6.84
C GLY A 71 8.67 -8.82 -6.77
N GLU A 72 8.18 -9.31 -5.62
CA GLU A 72 6.76 -9.58 -5.42
C GLU A 72 6.03 -8.46 -4.69
N ALA A 73 4.73 -8.35 -4.94
CA ALA A 73 3.84 -7.40 -4.27
C ALA A 73 2.55 -8.07 -3.81
N VAL A 74 1.95 -7.52 -2.76
CA VAL A 74 0.54 -7.74 -2.43
C VAL A 74 -0.24 -6.45 -2.67
N THR A 75 -1.40 -6.56 -3.30
CA THR A 75 -2.35 -5.45 -3.48
C THR A 75 -3.59 -5.76 -2.68
N LEU A 76 -3.85 -4.98 -1.64
CA LEU A 76 -4.96 -5.19 -0.73
C LEU A 76 -6.09 -4.23 -1.05
N GLY A 77 -7.26 -4.78 -1.33
CA GLY A 77 -8.48 -4.01 -1.47
C GLY A 77 -8.88 -3.40 -0.13
N VAL A 78 -9.26 -2.13 -0.16
CA VAL A 78 -9.73 -1.36 0.99
C VAL A 78 -11.24 -1.37 0.99
N GLU A 79 -11.83 -2.18 1.86
CA GLU A 79 -13.27 -2.36 2.00
C GLU A 79 -13.78 -1.59 3.22
N LEU A 80 -14.89 -0.85 3.08
CA LEU A 80 -15.58 -0.26 4.21
C LEU A 80 -16.23 -1.34 5.08
N ALA A 81 -15.88 -1.40 6.36
CA ALA A 81 -16.42 -2.40 7.28
C ALA A 81 -17.95 -2.33 7.44
N GLU A 82 -18.52 -1.13 7.31
CA GLU A 82 -19.95 -0.87 7.45
C GLU A 82 -20.78 -1.40 6.27
N THR A 83 -20.28 -1.24 5.03
CA THR A 83 -21.07 -1.50 3.82
C THR A 83 -20.56 -2.68 3.00
N GLY A 84 -19.33 -3.14 3.25
CA GLY A 84 -18.68 -4.16 2.43
C GLY A 84 -18.19 -3.63 1.06
N ARG A 85 -18.32 -2.34 0.79
CA ARG A 85 -17.94 -1.75 -0.50
C ARG A 85 -16.44 -1.55 -0.58
N LEU A 86 -15.84 -1.94 -1.70
CA LEU A 86 -14.45 -1.64 -2.00
C LEU A 86 -14.32 -0.16 -2.44
N ILE A 87 -13.46 0.59 -1.76
CA ILE A 87 -13.29 2.02 -1.97
C ILE A 87 -11.90 2.40 -2.47
N GLY A 88 -11.01 1.44 -2.65
CA GLY A 88 -9.64 1.66 -3.10
C GLY A 88 -8.76 0.44 -2.88
N ASP A 89 -7.48 0.62 -3.06
CA ASP A 89 -6.48 -0.41 -2.79
C ASP A 89 -5.14 0.20 -2.33
N VAL A 90 -4.37 -0.60 -1.60
CA VAL A 90 -3.00 -0.27 -1.17
C VAL A 90 -2.09 -1.44 -1.53
N MET A 91 -0.96 -1.13 -2.16
CA MET A 91 0.06 -2.09 -2.58
C MET A 91 1.28 -2.00 -1.66
N LEU A 92 1.85 -3.15 -1.32
CA LEU A 92 3.19 -3.28 -0.77
C LEU A 92 4.04 -4.11 -1.74
N PHE A 93 5.10 -3.54 -2.26
CA PHE A 93 6.06 -4.18 -3.14
C PHE A 93 7.37 -4.40 -2.40
N PHE A 94 7.90 -5.62 -2.41
CA PHE A 94 9.18 -5.97 -1.80
C PHE A 94 10.30 -5.79 -2.83
N THR A 95 11.07 -4.71 -2.69
CA THR A 95 12.02 -4.27 -3.70
C THR A 95 13.42 -4.86 -3.53
N SER A 96 13.84 -5.18 -2.28
CA SER A 96 15.18 -5.71 -2.03
C SER A 96 15.25 -6.51 -0.73
N ALA A 97 15.69 -7.75 -0.83
CA ALA A 97 15.98 -8.60 0.32
C ALA A 97 17.29 -8.19 1.02
N GLU A 98 18.32 -7.86 0.24
CA GLU A 98 19.62 -7.42 0.77
C GLU A 98 19.50 -6.16 1.62
N HIS A 99 18.76 -5.17 1.12
CA HIS A 99 18.58 -3.87 1.79
C HIS A 99 17.30 -3.81 2.63
N ARG A 100 16.53 -4.87 2.71
CA ARG A 100 15.21 -4.92 3.37
C ARG A 100 14.35 -3.73 2.96
N GLY A 101 14.29 -3.49 1.64
CA GLY A 101 13.59 -2.37 1.04
C GLY A 101 12.21 -2.73 0.55
N GLY A 102 11.28 -1.80 0.62
CA GLY A 102 9.95 -1.93 0.03
C GLY A 102 9.42 -0.60 -0.52
N GLU A 103 8.34 -0.71 -1.28
CA GLU A 103 7.62 0.43 -1.82
C GLU A 103 6.13 0.28 -1.51
N ILE A 104 5.49 1.38 -1.10
CA ILE A 104 4.06 1.44 -0.87
C ILE A 104 3.39 2.33 -1.91
N GLY A 105 2.24 1.89 -2.43
CA GLY A 105 1.39 2.66 -3.32
C GLY A 105 -0.07 2.59 -2.90
N TRP A 106 -0.86 3.58 -3.27
CA TRP A 106 -2.29 3.65 -2.94
C TRP A 106 -3.11 4.28 -4.05
N VAL A 107 -4.32 3.80 -4.18
CA VAL A 107 -5.36 4.42 -5.01
C VAL A 107 -6.68 4.38 -4.25
N LEU A 108 -7.41 5.48 -4.25
CA LEU A 108 -8.70 5.58 -3.57
C LEU A 108 -9.76 6.16 -4.52
N HIS A 109 -10.96 5.64 -4.45
CA HIS A 109 -12.11 6.19 -5.15
C HIS A 109 -12.35 7.64 -4.69
N PRO A 110 -12.47 8.63 -5.61
CA PRO A 110 -12.56 10.06 -5.26
C PRO A 110 -13.69 10.39 -4.30
N GLY A 111 -14.83 9.71 -4.42
CA GLY A 111 -15.99 9.89 -3.57
C GLY A 111 -15.75 9.58 -2.09
N TYR A 112 -14.66 8.90 -1.75
CA TYR A 112 -14.26 8.57 -0.37
C TYR A 112 -13.01 9.31 0.09
N SER A 113 -12.58 10.31 -0.68
CA SER A 113 -11.44 11.16 -0.31
C SER A 113 -11.75 12.04 0.90
N ARG A 114 -10.70 12.53 1.59
CA ARG A 114 -10.77 13.43 2.75
C ARG A 114 -11.44 12.87 4.02
N HIS A 115 -11.73 11.56 4.06
CA HIS A 115 -12.25 10.87 5.24
C HIS A 115 -11.15 10.19 6.08
N GLY A 116 -9.89 10.24 5.62
CA GLY A 116 -8.75 9.60 6.28
C GLY A 116 -8.62 8.09 6.01
N TYR A 117 -9.43 7.53 5.12
CA TYR A 117 -9.40 6.09 4.80
C TYR A 117 -8.06 5.67 4.18
N ALA A 118 -7.51 6.46 3.26
CA ALA A 118 -6.20 6.14 2.67
C ALA A 118 -5.08 6.11 3.74
N THR A 119 -5.08 7.05 4.69
CA THR A 119 -4.12 7.06 5.81
C THR A 119 -4.28 5.82 6.68
N GLU A 120 -5.52 5.46 7.04
CA GLU A 120 -5.82 4.29 7.86
C GLU A 120 -5.41 2.99 7.17
N ALA A 121 -5.71 2.84 5.88
CA ALA A 121 -5.34 1.68 5.08
C ALA A 121 -3.83 1.56 4.90
N SER A 122 -3.15 2.64 4.49
CA SER A 122 -1.70 2.64 4.28
C SER A 122 -0.94 2.38 5.58
N HIS A 123 -1.45 2.86 6.72
CA HIS A 123 -0.86 2.57 8.03
C HIS A 123 -0.92 1.08 8.37
N ALA A 124 -2.02 0.39 8.06
CA ALA A 124 -2.13 -1.06 8.24
C ALA A 124 -1.12 -1.82 7.35
N VAL A 125 -0.87 -1.34 6.13
CA VAL A 125 0.11 -1.95 5.21
C VAL A 125 1.55 -1.65 5.65
N LEU A 126 1.84 -0.46 6.20
CA LEU A 126 3.15 -0.17 6.80
C LEU A 126 3.43 -1.05 8.02
N HIS A 127 2.41 -1.42 8.79
CA HIS A 127 2.55 -2.42 9.86
C HIS A 127 2.96 -3.80 9.30
N LEU A 128 2.39 -4.24 8.18
CA LEU A 128 2.87 -5.46 7.51
C LEU A 128 4.34 -5.33 7.07
N ALA A 129 4.71 -4.17 6.52
CA ALA A 129 6.04 -3.93 6.02
C ALA A 129 7.10 -3.95 7.13
N PHE A 130 6.90 -3.20 8.20
CA PHE A 130 7.90 -3.03 9.26
C PHE A 130 7.83 -4.12 10.32
N ASP A 131 6.63 -4.43 10.81
CA ASP A 131 6.49 -5.29 12.01
C ASP A 131 6.37 -6.78 11.65
N GLN A 132 5.94 -7.14 10.43
CA GLN A 132 5.84 -8.53 10.00
C GLN A 132 6.93 -8.93 9.01
N LEU A 133 7.13 -8.15 7.94
CA LEU A 133 8.15 -8.44 6.92
C LEU A 133 9.56 -8.00 7.37
N GLY A 134 9.66 -7.14 8.39
CA GLY A 134 10.92 -6.65 8.95
C GLY A 134 11.70 -5.75 8.00
N LEU A 135 11.02 -4.99 7.16
CA LEU A 135 11.68 -4.06 6.26
C LEU A 135 12.43 -2.98 7.05
N HIS A 136 13.59 -2.57 6.54
CA HIS A 136 14.36 -1.46 7.08
C HIS A 136 13.86 -0.12 6.55
N ARG A 137 13.37 -0.12 5.29
CA ARG A 137 13.01 1.11 4.59
C ARG A 137 11.81 0.87 3.66
N VAL A 138 10.84 1.75 3.70
CA VAL A 138 9.73 1.80 2.75
C VAL A 138 9.71 3.17 2.08
N ILE A 139 9.62 3.17 0.75
CA ILE A 139 9.49 4.38 -0.07
C ILE A 139 8.09 4.50 -0.65
N ALA A 140 7.73 5.71 -1.06
CA ALA A 140 6.60 5.97 -1.96
C ALA A 140 7.07 6.95 -3.03
N ARG A 141 6.87 6.61 -4.30
CA ARG A 141 7.17 7.48 -5.43
C ARG A 141 5.90 8.18 -5.87
N VAL A 142 5.97 9.48 -5.99
CA VAL A 142 4.80 10.32 -6.21
C VAL A 142 5.10 11.32 -7.32
N ASP A 143 4.20 11.44 -8.31
CA ASP A 143 4.26 12.55 -9.27
C ASP A 143 4.24 13.88 -8.50
N ALA A 144 5.19 14.77 -8.78
CA ALA A 144 5.36 16.02 -8.05
C ALA A 144 4.13 16.95 -8.10
N ARG A 145 3.21 16.71 -9.04
CA ARG A 145 1.93 17.44 -9.16
C ARG A 145 0.82 16.85 -8.29
N ASN A 146 1.04 15.66 -7.70
CA ASN A 146 0.05 14.97 -6.87
C ASN A 146 0.16 15.37 -5.39
N ASP A 147 -0.25 16.60 -5.09
CA ASP A 147 -0.28 17.13 -3.72
C ASP A 147 -1.05 16.27 -2.72
N ALA A 148 -2.09 15.55 -3.17
CA ALA A 148 -2.89 14.72 -2.29
C ALA A 148 -2.08 13.52 -1.77
N SER A 149 -1.32 12.86 -2.66
CA SER A 149 -0.45 11.74 -2.30
C SER A 149 0.76 12.21 -1.48
N MET A 150 1.36 13.35 -1.80
CA MET A 150 2.44 13.91 -0.98
C MET A 150 1.97 14.16 0.47
N ARG A 151 0.82 14.84 0.64
CA ARG A 151 0.24 15.04 1.98
C ARG A 151 -0.16 13.74 2.68
N LEU A 152 -0.51 12.69 1.95
CA LEU A 152 -0.76 11.38 2.55
C LEU A 152 0.53 10.78 3.09
N GLY A 153 1.61 10.74 2.30
CA GLY A 153 2.91 10.26 2.75
C GLY A 153 3.42 11.03 3.99
N GLU A 154 3.31 12.36 4.01
CA GLU A 154 3.66 13.18 5.16
C GLU A 154 2.84 12.80 6.43
N ARG A 155 1.54 12.54 6.29
CA ARG A 155 0.70 12.06 7.42
C ARG A 155 1.06 10.66 7.90
N LEU A 156 1.66 9.84 7.06
CA LEU A 156 2.22 8.54 7.42
C LEU A 156 3.58 8.65 8.10
N GLY A 157 4.11 9.87 8.23
CA GLY A 157 5.43 10.15 8.80
C GLY A 157 6.58 9.95 7.82
N MET A 158 6.29 9.78 6.53
CA MET A 158 7.33 9.73 5.52
C MET A 158 7.94 11.12 5.30
N ARG A 159 9.26 11.19 5.19
CA ARG A 159 9.96 12.43 4.83
C ARG A 159 10.22 12.47 3.33
N ARG A 160 10.25 13.67 2.78
CA ARG A 160 10.69 13.88 1.40
C ARG A 160 12.21 13.74 1.33
N GLU A 161 12.72 12.90 0.43
CA GLU A 161 14.16 12.68 0.25
C GLU A 161 14.71 13.18 -1.07
N ALA A 162 13.91 13.08 -2.13
CA ALA A 162 14.32 13.55 -3.46
C ALA A 162 13.19 14.25 -4.20
N HIS A 163 13.58 15.16 -5.10
CA HIS A 163 12.75 15.66 -6.19
C HIS A 163 13.56 15.50 -7.47
N LEU A 164 13.11 14.60 -8.31
CA LEU A 164 13.75 14.20 -9.54
C LEU A 164 13.08 14.92 -10.70
N VAL A 165 13.80 15.85 -11.32
CA VAL A 165 13.24 16.69 -12.41
C VAL A 165 13.27 15.91 -13.72
N SER A 166 12.14 15.86 -14.43
CA SER A 166 11.98 15.16 -15.70
C SER A 166 12.45 13.70 -15.63
N ASN A 167 12.07 13.00 -14.56
CA ASN A 167 12.55 11.65 -14.25
C ASN A 167 11.83 10.57 -15.04
N GLU A 168 10.54 10.73 -15.29
CA GLU A 168 9.72 9.75 -16.00
C GLU A 168 9.12 10.32 -17.27
N TRP A 169 9.17 9.52 -18.37
CA TRP A 169 8.33 9.76 -19.53
C TRP A 169 6.94 9.19 -19.27
N PHE A 170 6.00 10.06 -18.94
CA PHE A 170 4.72 9.67 -18.42
C PHE A 170 3.59 10.33 -19.22
N LYS A 171 2.71 9.50 -19.84
CA LYS A 171 1.53 9.94 -20.60
C LYS A 171 1.85 11.04 -21.63
N GLY A 172 2.92 10.84 -22.40
CA GLY A 172 3.32 11.72 -23.50
C GLY A 172 4.08 12.98 -23.10
N ALA A 173 4.52 13.09 -21.84
CA ALA A 173 5.33 14.20 -21.33
C ALA A 173 6.34 13.72 -20.28
N TRP A 174 7.42 14.48 -20.07
CA TRP A 174 8.29 14.31 -18.93
C TRP A 174 7.60 14.81 -17.67
N SER A 175 7.65 14.02 -16.60
CA SER A 175 7.15 14.39 -15.29
C SER A 175 8.25 14.35 -14.23
N ASP A 176 8.08 15.18 -13.21
CA ASP A 176 8.91 15.17 -12.01
C ASP A 176 8.38 14.14 -11.03
N GLU A 177 9.29 13.48 -10.31
CA GLU A 177 8.98 12.52 -9.27
C GLU A 177 9.49 13.01 -7.92
N VAL A 178 8.73 12.76 -6.87
CA VAL A 178 9.15 12.99 -5.48
C VAL A 178 9.24 11.66 -4.76
N ASP A 179 10.41 11.34 -4.21
CA ASP A 179 10.62 10.21 -3.34
C ASP A 179 10.31 10.58 -1.89
N LEU A 180 9.38 9.85 -1.30
CA LEU A 180 9.09 9.87 0.13
C LEU A 180 9.65 8.58 0.75
N ALA A 181 10.13 8.66 2.00
CA ALA A 181 10.65 7.48 2.68
C ALA A 181 10.36 7.48 4.18
N LEU A 182 10.27 6.26 4.73
CA LEU A 182 10.16 5.99 6.16
C LEU A 182 11.11 4.84 6.52
N LEU A 183 11.82 4.97 7.64
CA LEU A 183 12.70 3.94 8.20
C LEU A 183 11.99 3.18 9.34
N ASP A 184 12.44 1.94 9.59
CA ASP A 184 11.99 1.13 10.72
C ASP A 184 12.16 1.82 12.07
N SER A 185 13.27 2.56 12.26
CA SER A 185 13.53 3.32 13.48
C SER A 185 12.56 4.50 13.65
N GLU A 186 12.17 5.17 12.58
CA GLU A 186 11.19 6.26 12.60
C GLU A 186 9.77 5.71 12.84
N TRP A 187 9.44 4.57 12.22
CA TRP A 187 8.21 3.82 12.48
C TRP A 187 8.10 3.43 13.96
N ALA A 188 9.14 2.82 14.52
CA ALA A 188 9.18 2.42 15.92
C ALA A 188 9.04 3.62 16.88
N ALA A 189 9.69 4.77 16.58
CA ALA A 189 9.56 5.97 17.38
C ALA A 189 8.14 6.54 17.43
N GLN A 190 7.44 6.56 16.29
CA GLN A 190 6.04 6.99 16.20
C GLN A 190 5.09 6.13 17.05
N HIS A 191 5.43 4.85 17.29
CA HIS A 191 4.61 3.90 18.04
C HIS A 191 5.01 3.78 19.51
N ALA A 192 6.23 4.18 19.87
CA ALA A 192 6.71 4.18 21.26
C ALA A 192 6.06 5.29 22.11
N GLU A 193 5.66 6.39 21.52
CA GLU A 193 5.06 7.56 22.19
C GLU A 193 3.55 7.39 22.51
N GLY A 194 2.99 6.17 22.40
CA GLY A 194 1.62 5.86 22.80
C GLY A 194 0.53 6.34 21.83
N GLN A 195 0.89 6.90 20.72
CA GLN A 195 -0.03 7.22 19.61
C GLN A 195 -0.18 6.01 18.69
N ARG A 196 -0.85 4.95 19.17
CA ARG A 196 -1.35 3.90 18.29
C ARG A 196 -2.61 4.43 17.57
N PRO A 197 -2.57 4.78 16.29
CA PRO A 197 -3.73 5.31 15.59
C PRO A 197 -4.84 4.27 15.36
N CYS A 198 -4.57 2.99 15.61
CA CYS A 198 -5.55 1.91 15.53
C CYS A 198 -5.30 0.90 16.65
N SER A 199 -6.37 0.51 17.35
CA SER A 199 -6.38 -0.66 18.23
C SER A 199 -6.39 -1.93 17.36
N TRP A 200 -5.21 -2.35 16.93
CA TRP A 200 -5.01 -3.64 16.29
C TRP A 200 -5.00 -4.73 17.36
N PRO A 201 -5.84 -5.76 17.27
CA PRO A 201 -5.69 -6.93 18.13
C PRO A 201 -4.38 -7.64 17.72
N LEU A 202 -3.38 -7.57 18.61
CA LEU A 202 -2.17 -8.38 18.47
C LEU A 202 -2.61 -9.86 18.55
N ALA A 203 -2.59 -10.56 17.42
CA ALA A 203 -2.48 -12.01 17.47
C ALA A 203 -1.11 -12.30 18.10
N SER A 204 -1.13 -12.81 19.33
CA SER A 204 0.08 -13.25 20.01
C SER A 204 0.74 -14.35 19.20
N PRO A 205 2.05 -14.27 18.87
CA PRO A 205 2.74 -15.40 18.29
C PRO A 205 2.71 -16.54 19.33
N SER A 206 2.05 -17.63 18.98
CA SER A 206 2.15 -18.89 19.74
C SER A 206 3.56 -19.44 19.59
N LEU A 207 4.45 -19.07 20.51
CA LEU A 207 5.72 -19.71 20.70
C LEU A 207 5.47 -21.09 21.32
N ALA A 208 5.19 -22.07 20.48
CA ALA A 208 5.32 -23.47 20.85
C ALA A 208 6.81 -23.86 20.74
N MET A 209 7.52 -23.83 21.86
CA MET A 209 8.83 -24.45 21.99
C MET A 209 8.65 -25.98 22.00
N PRO A 210 9.29 -26.74 21.12
CA PRO A 210 9.37 -28.19 21.30
C PRO A 210 10.33 -28.51 22.45
N ARG A 211 9.93 -29.49 23.27
CA ARG A 211 10.78 -30.13 24.28
C ARG A 211 11.77 -31.09 23.65
#